data_c09b16102024cd010bd2b349bb62ae4b
#
_entry.id   c09b16102024cd010bd2b349bb62ae4b
#
_cell.length_a   1.000
_cell.length_b   1.000
_cell.length_c   1.000
_cell.angle_alpha   90.00
_cell.angle_beta   90.00
_cell.angle_gamma   90.00
#
_symmetry.space_group_name_H-M   'P 1'
#
loop_
_entity.id
_entity.type
_entity.pdbx_description
1 polymer ?
#
loop_
_entity_poly.entity_id
_entity_poly.type
_entity_poly.pdbx_seq_one_letter_code
_entity_poly.pdbx_strand_id
1 'polypeptide(L)'
;MIQVNIQIKSEEIENRNVVVSSLLTLEVLFGEEQRRKITFDSKNNKIVRIGRLKNSETDFSFADEDVSRKQCFLTFEENNWYINDGDGQNESSNGTWFYPEKYFTITDGMIIRMGTTSFECKLINK
;
A
#
# COMPACT_ATOMS: atom_id res chain seq x y z
N MET A 1 -3.63 12.09 -11.50
CA MET A 1 -2.86 11.01 -10.84
C MET A 1 -2.60 11.38 -9.39
N ILE A 2 -2.84 10.45 -8.48
CA ILE A 2 -2.48 10.63 -7.08
C ILE A 2 -1.27 9.74 -6.79
N GLN A 3 -0.30 10.30 -6.11
CA GLN A 3 0.88 9.58 -5.67
C GLN A 3 1.00 9.71 -4.15
N VAL A 4 1.18 8.59 -3.48
CA VAL A 4 1.26 8.52 -2.01
C VAL A 4 2.59 7.93 -1.61
N ASN A 5 3.26 8.59 -0.67
CA ASN A 5 4.44 8.05 -0.03
C ASN A 5 4.04 7.30 1.23
N ILE A 6 4.61 6.12 1.43
CA ILE A 6 4.38 5.30 2.62
C ILE A 6 5.67 5.26 3.43
N GLN A 7 5.57 5.66 4.69
CA GLN A 7 6.69 5.57 5.64
C GLN A 7 6.29 4.66 6.79
N ILE A 8 7.21 3.80 7.19
CA ILE A 8 7.01 2.85 8.28
C ILE A 8 8.06 3.10 9.35
N LYS A 9 7.61 3.28 10.58
CA LYS A 9 8.48 3.37 11.75
C LYS A 9 8.05 2.30 12.73
N SER A 10 8.92 1.31 12.94
CA SER A 10 8.63 0.19 13.83
C SER A 10 9.39 0.32 15.14
N GLU A 11 8.73 -0.03 16.24
CA GLU A 11 9.32 -0.12 17.57
C GLU A 11 9.46 -1.60 17.93
N GLU A 12 10.68 -2.03 18.19
CA GLU A 12 11.00 -3.44 18.48
C GLU A 12 11.37 -3.63 19.95
N ILE A 13 11.04 -4.82 20.48
CA ILE A 13 11.57 -5.25 21.77
C ILE A 13 13.02 -5.67 21.55
N GLU A 14 13.93 -5.08 22.34
CA GLU A 14 15.35 -5.38 22.29
C GLU A 14 15.62 -6.88 22.41
N ASN A 15 16.48 -7.40 21.52
CA ASN A 15 16.93 -8.80 21.46
C ASN A 15 15.87 -9.86 21.15
N ARG A 16 14.65 -9.49 20.75
CA ARG A 16 13.60 -10.47 20.42
C ARG A 16 13.14 -10.43 18.97
N ASN A 17 13.58 -9.45 18.19
CA ASN A 17 13.11 -9.22 16.81
C ASN A 17 11.58 -9.17 16.69
N VAL A 18 10.90 -8.72 17.75
CA VAL A 18 9.46 -8.59 17.79
C VAL A 18 9.09 -7.11 17.66
N VAL A 19 8.26 -6.79 16.68
CA VAL A 19 7.73 -5.44 16.50
C VAL A 19 6.57 -5.25 17.47
N VAL A 20 6.74 -4.39 18.49
CA VAL A 20 5.70 -4.08 19.49
C VAL A 20 4.64 -3.20 18.87
N SER A 21 5.05 -2.20 18.09
CA SER A 21 4.16 -1.31 17.36
C SER A 21 4.82 -0.84 16.09
N SER A 22 4.00 -0.48 15.12
CA SER A 22 4.46 0.09 13.86
C SER A 22 3.56 1.25 13.49
N LEU A 23 4.17 2.38 13.16
CA LEU A 23 3.47 3.55 12.64
C LEU A 23 3.56 3.56 11.13
N LEU A 24 2.41 3.58 10.49
CA LEU A 24 2.28 3.69 9.05
C LEU A 24 1.83 5.11 8.72
N THR A 25 2.66 5.86 8.02
CA THR A 25 2.33 7.22 7.60
C THR A 25 2.12 7.26 6.10
N LEU A 26 0.98 7.77 5.68
CA LEU A 26 0.63 8.01 4.29
C LEU A 26 0.67 9.50 4.02
N GLU A 27 1.44 9.92 3.03
CA GLU A 27 1.56 11.31 2.61
C GLU A 27 1.26 11.44 1.12
N VAL A 28 0.33 12.31 0.77
CA VAL A 28 0.00 12.59 -0.63
C VAL A 28 1.09 13.49 -1.23
N LEU A 29 1.82 12.95 -2.21
CA LEU A 29 2.92 13.67 -2.86
C LEU A 29 2.48 14.47 -4.07
N PHE A 30 1.37 14.08 -4.70
CA PHE A 30 0.93 14.65 -5.96
C PHE A 30 -0.59 14.67 -6.04
N GLY A 31 -1.16 15.73 -6.60
CA GLY A 31 -2.59 15.92 -6.73
C GLY A 31 -3.09 17.11 -5.92
N GLU A 32 -4.42 17.32 -5.91
CA GLU A 32 -5.03 18.46 -5.23
C GLU A 32 -4.83 18.45 -3.72
N GLU A 33 -4.77 17.26 -3.13
CA GLU A 33 -4.57 17.08 -1.68
C GLU A 33 -3.09 16.92 -1.31
N GLN A 34 -2.18 17.44 -2.12
CA GLN A 34 -0.74 17.38 -1.88
C GLN A 34 -0.39 17.81 -0.45
N ARG A 35 0.47 17.03 0.21
CA ARG A 35 0.91 17.17 1.60
C ARG A 35 -0.10 16.73 2.67
N ARG A 36 -1.28 16.27 2.28
CA ARG A 36 -2.18 15.63 3.23
C ARG A 36 -1.48 14.40 3.80
N LYS A 37 -1.50 14.28 5.11
CA LYS A 37 -0.74 13.25 5.82
C LYS A 37 -1.57 12.64 6.93
N ILE A 38 -1.51 11.34 7.07
CA ILE A 38 -2.18 10.62 8.16
C ILE A 38 -1.28 9.48 8.64
N THR A 39 -1.31 9.23 9.94
CA THR A 39 -0.52 8.15 10.56
C THR A 39 -1.46 7.18 11.26
N PHE A 40 -1.24 5.90 11.02
CA PHE A 40 -1.96 4.80 11.66
C PHE A 40 -1.00 4.00 12.55
N ASP A 41 -1.47 3.62 13.72
CA ASP A 41 -0.72 2.78 14.66
C ASP A 41 -1.25 1.35 14.58
N SER A 42 -0.36 0.38 14.38
CA SER A 42 -0.71 -1.03 14.27
C SER A 42 -1.42 -1.59 15.51
N LYS A 43 -1.26 -0.95 16.67
CA LYS A 43 -1.98 -1.34 17.90
C LYS A 43 -3.47 -1.10 17.78
N ASN A 44 -3.87 -0.06 17.05
CA ASN A 44 -5.26 0.37 16.90
C ASN A 44 -5.84 0.00 15.54
N ASN A 45 -5.01 0.01 14.50
CA ASN A 45 -5.42 -0.21 13.11
C ASN A 45 -4.52 -1.27 12.48
N LYS A 46 -4.98 -2.51 12.46
CA LYS A 46 -4.28 -3.60 11.76
C LYS A 46 -4.66 -3.68 10.28
N ILE A 47 -5.71 -3.01 9.90
CA ILE A 47 -6.18 -2.89 8.52
C ILE A 47 -6.43 -1.41 8.23
N VAL A 48 -5.84 -0.93 7.15
CA VAL A 48 -6.02 0.45 6.67
C VAL A 48 -6.61 0.37 5.26
N ARG A 49 -7.84 0.84 5.10
CA ARG A 49 -8.57 0.80 3.84
C ARG A 49 -8.47 2.12 3.12
N ILE A 50 -8.12 2.05 1.85
CA ILE A 50 -7.91 3.22 0.99
C ILE A 50 -8.89 3.16 -0.17
N GLY A 51 -9.55 4.29 -0.46
CA GLY A 51 -10.48 4.34 -1.56
C GLY A 51 -11.11 5.70 -1.74
N ARG A 52 -12.08 5.77 -2.66
CA ARG A 52 -12.78 7.00 -2.97
C ARG A 52 -13.93 7.31 -2.00
N LEU A 53 -14.46 6.29 -1.32
CA LEU A 53 -15.59 6.47 -0.41
C LEU A 53 -15.18 7.14 0.89
N LYS A 54 -15.90 8.21 1.24
CA LYS A 54 -15.82 8.84 2.57
C LYS A 54 -16.90 8.24 3.47
N ASN A 55 -16.59 7.11 4.08
CA ASN A 55 -17.51 6.46 5.02
C ASN A 55 -16.74 5.67 6.07
N SER A 56 -17.47 4.94 6.92
CA SER A 56 -16.86 4.13 7.97
C SER A 56 -16.04 2.95 7.47
N GLU A 57 -16.13 2.63 6.18
CA GLU A 57 -15.39 1.52 5.57
C GLU A 57 -14.07 1.97 4.93
N THR A 58 -13.76 3.26 4.96
CA THR A 58 -12.55 3.81 4.34
C THR A 58 -11.80 4.67 5.34
N ASP A 59 -10.55 4.33 5.57
CA ASP A 59 -9.69 5.03 6.54
C ASP A 59 -8.97 6.23 5.90
N PHE A 60 -8.67 6.12 4.61
CA PHE A 60 -8.00 7.17 3.85
C PHE A 60 -8.66 7.29 2.48
N SER A 61 -9.37 8.39 2.25
CA SER A 61 -10.16 8.56 1.03
C SER A 61 -9.64 9.68 0.14
N PHE A 62 -9.81 9.49 -1.17
CA PHE A 62 -9.45 10.46 -2.20
C PHE A 62 -10.65 10.77 -3.09
N ALA A 63 -10.83 12.05 -3.42
CA ALA A 63 -11.86 12.50 -4.34
C ALA A 63 -11.36 12.46 -5.79
N ASP A 64 -10.83 11.32 -6.20
CA ASP A 64 -10.30 11.08 -7.55
C ASP A 64 -11.12 9.98 -8.21
N GLU A 65 -11.71 10.27 -9.36
CA GLU A 65 -12.58 9.32 -10.07
C GLU A 65 -11.84 8.08 -10.56
N ASP A 66 -10.53 8.18 -10.76
CA ASP A 66 -9.69 7.04 -11.18
C ASP A 66 -9.35 6.11 -10.02
N VAL A 67 -9.60 6.54 -8.79
CA VAL A 67 -9.47 5.71 -7.60
C VAL A 67 -10.77 4.96 -7.37
N SER A 68 -10.71 3.64 -7.27
CA SER A 68 -11.87 2.82 -6.97
C SER A 68 -12.42 3.12 -5.58
N ARG A 69 -13.71 2.87 -5.36
CA ARG A 69 -14.35 3.04 -4.05
C ARG A 69 -13.59 2.27 -2.97
N LYS A 70 -13.15 1.06 -3.31
CA LYS A 70 -12.30 0.20 -2.49
C LYS A 70 -11.05 -0.09 -3.31
N GLN A 71 -10.08 0.81 -3.24
CA GLN A 71 -8.89 0.78 -4.10
C GLN A 71 -7.88 -0.26 -3.64
N CYS A 72 -7.51 -0.22 -2.39
CA CYS A 72 -6.54 -1.14 -1.80
C CYS A 72 -6.67 -1.13 -0.28
N PHE A 73 -6.00 -2.05 0.37
CA PHE A 73 -5.92 -2.06 1.82
C PHE A 73 -4.53 -2.53 2.26
N LEU A 74 -4.11 -2.01 3.40
CA LEU A 74 -2.86 -2.40 4.03
C LEU A 74 -3.19 -3.17 5.29
N THR A 75 -2.45 -4.25 5.53
CA THR A 75 -2.60 -5.06 6.74
C THR A 75 -1.28 -5.18 7.47
N PHE A 76 -1.35 -5.19 8.79
CA PHE A 76 -0.20 -5.46 9.65
C PHE A 76 -0.31 -6.88 10.20
N GLU A 77 0.61 -7.74 9.76
CA GLU A 77 0.68 -9.14 10.17
C GLU A 77 2.14 -9.57 10.31
N GLU A 78 2.43 -10.39 11.31
CA GLU A 78 3.77 -10.95 11.50
C GLU A 78 4.89 -9.89 11.44
N ASN A 79 4.66 -8.75 12.11
CA ASN A 79 5.60 -7.65 12.21
C ASN A 79 5.83 -6.84 10.92
N ASN A 80 5.03 -7.07 9.88
CA ASN A 80 5.16 -6.38 8.60
C ASN A 80 3.85 -5.78 8.12
N TRP A 81 3.96 -4.73 7.34
CA TRP A 81 2.84 -4.17 6.58
C TRP A 81 2.83 -4.78 5.18
N TYR A 82 1.64 -5.17 4.75
CA TYR A 82 1.38 -5.69 3.41
C TYR A 82 0.36 -4.81 2.70
N ILE A 83 0.46 -4.70 1.38
CA ILE A 83 -0.52 -4.00 0.57
C ILE A 83 -1.19 -4.98 -0.39
N ASN A 84 -2.52 -4.88 -0.49
CA ASN A 84 -3.33 -5.68 -1.39
C ASN A 84 -4.24 -4.78 -2.22
N ASP A 85 -4.31 -5.03 -3.52
CA ASP A 85 -5.24 -4.34 -4.38
C ASP A 85 -6.68 -4.77 -4.09
N GLY A 86 -7.63 -3.84 -4.25
CA GLY A 86 -9.05 -4.12 -4.06
C GLY A 86 -9.47 -4.21 -2.60
N ASP A 87 -10.44 -5.07 -2.32
CA ASP A 87 -11.04 -5.22 -0.99
C ASP A 87 -10.94 -6.64 -0.40
N GLY A 88 -10.18 -7.52 -1.01
CA GLY A 88 -10.07 -8.92 -0.62
C GLY A 88 -11.01 -9.86 -1.38
N GLN A 89 -12.04 -9.33 -2.03
CA GLN A 89 -12.98 -10.07 -2.86
C GLN A 89 -12.94 -9.61 -4.31
N ASN A 90 -12.81 -8.31 -4.53
CA ASN A 90 -12.79 -7.70 -5.85
C ASN A 90 -11.52 -6.86 -6.03
N GLU A 91 -10.97 -6.88 -7.22
CA GLU A 91 -9.84 -6.04 -7.61
C GLU A 91 -10.31 -4.61 -7.88
N SER A 92 -9.39 -3.64 -7.81
CA SER A 92 -9.67 -2.27 -8.24
C SER A 92 -9.78 -2.18 -9.76
N SER A 93 -10.43 -1.14 -10.27
CA SER A 93 -10.63 -0.96 -11.72
C SER A 93 -9.32 -0.73 -12.47
N ASN A 94 -8.40 0.02 -11.89
CA ASN A 94 -7.17 0.46 -12.57
C ASN A 94 -5.89 -0.11 -11.96
N GLY A 95 -6.01 -0.94 -10.93
CA GLY A 95 -4.86 -1.51 -10.22
C GLY A 95 -4.24 -0.54 -9.23
N THR A 96 -3.34 -1.06 -8.42
CA THR A 96 -2.52 -0.30 -7.48
C THR A 96 -1.06 -0.47 -7.87
N TRP A 97 -0.36 0.64 -8.08
CA TRP A 97 0.98 0.66 -8.64
C TRP A 97 1.96 1.31 -7.69
N PHE A 98 3.20 0.85 -7.67
CA PHE A 98 4.25 1.47 -6.90
C PHE A 98 5.50 1.70 -7.75
N TYR A 99 6.29 2.70 -7.36
CA TYR A 99 7.52 3.06 -8.05
C TYR A 99 8.73 2.56 -7.27
N PRO A 100 9.58 1.72 -7.88
CA PRO A 100 10.88 1.41 -7.30
C PRO A 100 11.82 2.59 -7.51
N GLU A 101 12.33 3.17 -6.42
CA GLU A 101 13.21 4.35 -6.52
C GLU A 101 14.58 4.02 -7.13
N LYS A 102 15.19 2.94 -6.73
CA LYS A 102 16.51 2.52 -7.22
C LYS A 102 16.46 1.13 -7.83
N TYR A 103 16.19 0.15 -7.01
CA TYR A 103 16.03 -1.23 -7.44
C TYR A 103 14.98 -1.91 -6.58
N PHE A 104 14.41 -2.95 -7.13
CA PHE A 104 13.42 -3.77 -6.45
C PHE A 104 13.70 -5.23 -6.78
N THR A 105 13.64 -6.09 -5.78
CA THR A 105 13.90 -7.52 -5.97
C THR A 105 12.78 -8.14 -6.80
N ILE A 106 13.16 -8.78 -7.90
CA ILE A 106 12.20 -9.48 -8.74
C ILE A 106 11.93 -10.86 -8.11
N THR A 107 10.66 -11.16 -7.91
CA THR A 107 10.19 -12.44 -7.39
C THR A 107 9.43 -13.20 -8.46
N ASP A 108 9.36 -14.53 -8.33
CA ASP A 108 8.62 -15.37 -9.27
C ASP A 108 7.14 -15.00 -9.28
N GLY A 109 6.58 -14.86 -10.47
CA GLY A 109 5.18 -14.48 -10.65
C GLY A 109 4.92 -12.98 -10.57
N MET A 110 5.93 -12.15 -10.32
CA MET A 110 5.76 -10.70 -10.28
C MET A 110 5.32 -10.16 -11.63
N ILE A 111 4.35 -9.27 -11.62
CA ILE A 111 3.87 -8.60 -12.83
C ILE A 111 4.39 -7.16 -12.81
N ILE A 112 5.07 -6.79 -13.88
CA ILE A 112 5.61 -5.44 -14.08
C ILE A 112 4.90 -4.80 -15.26
N ARG A 113 4.43 -3.57 -15.10
CA ARG A 113 3.82 -2.82 -16.18
C ARG A 113 4.70 -1.65 -16.59
N MET A 114 4.93 -1.54 -17.89
CA MET A 114 5.64 -0.41 -18.51
C MET A 114 4.74 0.15 -19.61
N GLY A 115 4.25 1.37 -19.41
CA GLY A 115 3.25 1.93 -20.33
C GLY A 115 1.98 1.07 -20.33
N THR A 116 1.63 0.51 -21.48
CA THR A 116 0.47 -0.38 -21.63
C THR A 116 0.86 -1.86 -21.71
N THR A 117 2.15 -2.16 -21.61
CA THR A 117 2.68 -3.53 -21.70
C THR A 117 2.93 -4.10 -20.32
N SER A 118 2.43 -5.31 -20.07
CA SER A 118 2.67 -6.03 -18.83
C SER A 118 3.56 -7.23 -19.04
N PHE A 119 4.45 -7.48 -18.09
CA PHE A 119 5.38 -8.60 -18.08
C PHE A 119 5.18 -9.44 -16.83
N GLU A 120 5.15 -10.74 -16.98
CA GLU A 120 5.23 -11.67 -15.86
C GLU A 120 6.65 -12.17 -15.70
N CYS A 121 7.19 -12.05 -14.51
CA CYS A 121 8.54 -12.51 -14.21
C CYS A 121 8.53 -13.97 -13.78
N LYS A 122 9.38 -14.76 -14.37
CA LYS A 122 9.57 -16.16 -13.97
C LYS A 122 11.03 -16.40 -13.63
N LEU A 123 11.27 -16.95 -12.46
CA LEU A 123 12.60 -17.35 -12.05
C LEU A 123 12.81 -18.81 -12.43
N ILE A 124 13.83 -19.05 -13.25
CA ILE A 124 14.15 -20.39 -13.72
C ILE A 124 15.42 -20.86 -13.00
N ASN A 125 15.27 -21.93 -12.24
CA ASN A 125 16.41 -22.58 -11.60
C ASN A 125 17.07 -23.52 -12.60
N LYS A 126 18.36 -23.32 -12.82
CA LYS A 126 19.16 -24.20 -13.68
C LYS A 126 19.85 -25.28 -12.87
#